data_f90ba9acc732bfa1079330ede21161d3
#
_entry.id   f90ba9acc732bfa1079330ede21161d3
#
_cell.length_a   1.000
_cell.length_b   1.000
_cell.length_c   1.000
_cell.angle_alpha   90.00
_cell.angle_beta   90.00
_cell.angle_gamma   90.00
#
_symmetry.space_group_name_H-M   'P 1'
#
loop_
_entity.id
_entity.type
_entity.pdbx_description
1 polymer ?
#
loop_
_entity_poly.entity_id
_entity_poly.type
_entity_poly.pdbx_seq_one_letter_code
_entity_poly.pdbx_strand_id
1 'polypeptide(L)'
;MAFLTSSDKALWHLALPMIFSNITVPLLGLVDTAVIGHLDSPVYLGGVAVGATATSFLFMLLLFLRMSTTGLTAQAYGAKNPQALARALVQPLLLALGAGALIALLRTPIIDLALHIVGGSEAVLEQARRFLEIRWLSAPASLANLVLLGWLLGVQYARAPVILLVVGNILNIVLDVWLVMGLHMNVQGAALATVIAEYATLLIGLLMVRKILKLRGISGEMLKTAWRGNFRRLLALNRDIMLRSLLLQLCFGAITVLGARLGSDIIAVNAVLMTLLTFTAYALDGFAYAVEAHSGQAYGARDGSQLLDVWRG
;
A
#
# COMPACT_ATOMS: atom_id res chain seq x y z
N MET A 1 -26.76 16.49 -8.76
CA MET A 1 -26.18 15.30 -9.45
C MET A 1 -26.61 15.15 -10.92
N ALA A 2 -27.48 16.06 -11.42
CA ALA A 2 -27.97 16.01 -12.80
C ALA A 2 -26.93 16.43 -13.87
N PHE A 3 -25.76 16.91 -13.46
CA PHE A 3 -24.72 17.43 -14.37
C PHE A 3 -23.54 16.51 -14.60
N LEU A 4 -23.55 15.28 -14.04
CA LEU A 4 -22.45 14.34 -14.18
C LEU A 4 -22.57 13.55 -15.48
N THR A 5 -21.48 13.50 -16.24
CA THR A 5 -21.37 12.64 -17.43
C THR A 5 -21.31 11.17 -17.04
N SER A 6 -21.44 10.24 -18.01
CA SER A 6 -21.27 8.80 -17.73
C SER A 6 -19.84 8.48 -17.27
N SER A 7 -18.82 9.19 -17.76
CA SER A 7 -17.44 9.07 -17.28
C SER A 7 -17.29 9.53 -15.83
N ASP A 8 -17.96 10.62 -15.44
CA ASP A 8 -17.96 11.10 -14.05
C ASP A 8 -18.59 10.10 -13.09
N LYS A 9 -19.74 9.51 -13.47
CA LYS A 9 -20.39 8.47 -12.66
C LYS A 9 -19.52 7.23 -12.50
N ALA A 10 -18.85 6.78 -13.56
CA ALA A 10 -17.95 5.64 -13.51
C ALA A 10 -16.75 5.94 -12.62
N LEU A 11 -16.20 7.16 -12.70
CA LEU A 11 -15.08 7.59 -11.85
C LEU A 11 -15.46 7.57 -10.37
N TRP A 12 -16.62 8.13 -10.01
CA TRP A 12 -17.10 8.13 -8.62
C TRP A 12 -17.46 6.72 -8.14
N HIS A 13 -17.99 5.86 -9.01
CA HIS A 13 -18.29 4.47 -8.67
C HIS A 13 -17.03 3.69 -8.25
N LEU A 14 -15.89 4.00 -8.86
CA LEU A 14 -14.60 3.43 -8.48
C LEU A 14 -13.97 4.17 -7.29
N ALA A 15 -14.05 5.50 -7.26
CA ALA A 15 -13.40 6.34 -6.27
C ALA A 15 -13.98 6.18 -4.86
N LEU A 16 -15.32 6.17 -4.71
CA LEU A 16 -15.97 6.09 -3.40
C LEU A 16 -15.59 4.82 -2.62
N PRO A 17 -15.65 3.60 -3.20
CA PRO A 17 -15.18 2.41 -2.50
C PRO A 17 -13.71 2.49 -2.12
N MET A 18 -12.85 3.02 -2.98
CA MET A 18 -11.42 3.15 -2.68
C MET A 18 -11.13 4.16 -1.58
N ILE A 19 -11.88 5.27 -1.53
CA ILE A 19 -11.78 6.26 -0.44
C ILE A 19 -12.15 5.59 0.89
N PHE A 20 -13.26 4.85 0.96
CA PHE A 20 -13.65 4.10 2.16
C PHE A 20 -12.59 3.08 2.56
N SER A 21 -12.07 2.33 1.61
CA SER A 21 -11.03 1.32 1.88
C SER A 21 -9.76 1.94 2.43
N ASN A 22 -9.31 3.06 1.87
CA ASN A 22 -8.11 3.75 2.34
C ASN A 22 -8.28 4.33 3.75
N ILE A 23 -9.49 4.76 4.12
CA ILE A 23 -9.77 5.25 5.48
C ILE A 23 -9.62 4.13 6.52
N THR A 24 -9.82 2.85 6.16
CA THR A 24 -9.61 1.74 7.09
C THR A 24 -8.15 1.59 7.55
N VAL A 25 -7.20 2.07 6.78
CA VAL A 25 -5.77 2.00 7.13
C VAL A 25 -5.43 2.79 8.41
N PRO A 26 -5.85 4.07 8.56
CA PRO A 26 -5.67 4.78 9.83
C PRO A 26 -6.41 4.13 11.01
N LEU A 27 -7.57 3.52 10.76
CA LEU A 27 -8.33 2.82 11.80
C LEU A 27 -7.55 1.63 12.34
N LEU A 28 -6.85 0.88 11.49
CA LEU A 28 -5.97 -0.20 11.92
C LEU A 28 -4.89 0.31 12.87
N GLY A 29 -4.25 1.44 12.54
CA GLY A 29 -3.25 2.06 13.39
C GLY A 29 -3.81 2.48 14.76
N LEU A 30 -5.05 2.99 14.81
CA LEU A 30 -5.72 3.35 16.06
C LEU A 30 -6.01 2.12 16.92
N VAL A 31 -6.43 1.00 16.32
CA VAL A 31 -6.69 -0.26 17.05
C VAL A 31 -5.39 -0.83 17.60
N ASP A 32 -4.33 -0.87 16.80
CA ASP A 32 -2.99 -1.30 17.25
C ASP A 32 -2.52 -0.47 18.45
N THR A 33 -2.67 0.83 18.37
CA THR A 33 -2.32 1.75 19.46
C THR A 33 -3.14 1.44 20.72
N ALA A 34 -4.45 1.21 20.60
CA ALA A 34 -5.31 0.89 21.73
C ALA A 34 -4.94 -0.43 22.36
N VAL A 35 -4.71 -1.48 21.56
CA VAL A 35 -4.35 -2.82 22.04
C VAL A 35 -2.99 -2.81 22.74
N ILE A 36 -1.98 -2.23 22.13
CA ILE A 36 -0.63 -2.17 22.70
C ILE A 36 -0.59 -1.22 23.91
N GLY A 37 -1.38 -0.14 23.87
CA GLY A 37 -1.48 0.80 24.98
C GLY A 37 -2.05 0.20 26.27
N HIS A 38 -2.71 -0.95 26.21
CA HIS A 38 -3.19 -1.69 27.40
C HIS A 38 -2.10 -2.55 28.05
N LEU A 39 -0.93 -2.65 27.46
CA LEU A 39 0.21 -3.34 28.05
C LEU A 39 0.81 -2.51 29.20
N ASP A 40 1.50 -3.21 30.12
CA ASP A 40 1.95 -2.66 31.38
C ASP A 40 2.97 -1.51 31.27
N SER A 41 3.65 -1.38 30.14
CA SER A 41 4.70 -0.39 29.97
C SER A 41 4.49 0.46 28.70
N PRO A 42 4.71 1.81 28.76
CA PRO A 42 4.67 2.65 27.58
C PRO A 42 5.78 2.36 26.56
N VAL A 43 6.79 1.61 26.95
CA VAL A 43 7.89 1.19 26.07
C VAL A 43 7.38 0.37 24.90
N TYR A 44 6.39 -0.50 25.10
CA TYR A 44 5.79 -1.32 24.04
C TYR A 44 5.11 -0.45 22.98
N LEU A 45 4.31 0.52 23.41
CA LEU A 45 3.66 1.46 22.50
C LEU A 45 4.68 2.29 21.72
N GLY A 46 5.71 2.78 22.39
CA GLY A 46 6.81 3.51 21.77
C GLY A 46 7.54 2.65 20.73
N GLY A 47 7.80 1.39 21.05
CA GLY A 47 8.45 0.44 20.14
C GLY A 47 7.61 0.17 18.87
N VAL A 48 6.31 -0.05 19.03
CA VAL A 48 5.39 -0.23 17.90
C VAL A 48 5.31 1.04 17.05
N ALA A 49 5.22 2.21 17.69
CA ALA A 49 5.18 3.49 16.97
C ALA A 49 6.43 3.74 16.13
N VAL A 50 7.60 3.49 16.67
CA VAL A 50 8.88 3.61 15.95
C VAL A 50 8.94 2.59 14.81
N GLY A 51 8.56 1.34 15.08
CA GLY A 51 8.53 0.29 14.07
C GLY A 51 7.56 0.57 12.94
N ALA A 52 6.36 1.05 13.27
CA ALA A 52 5.36 1.42 12.27
C ALA A 52 5.83 2.59 11.40
N THR A 53 6.50 3.57 12.00
CA THR A 53 7.06 4.71 11.25
C THR A 53 8.14 4.24 10.28
N ALA A 54 9.07 3.40 10.72
CA ALA A 54 10.11 2.83 9.87
C ALA A 54 9.52 2.00 8.73
N THR A 55 8.51 1.19 9.01
CA THR A 55 7.81 0.38 8.02
C THR A 55 7.07 1.24 6.99
N SER A 56 6.36 2.26 7.44
CA SER A 56 5.65 3.20 6.57
C SER A 56 6.62 3.92 5.63
N PHE A 57 7.75 4.38 6.16
CA PHE A 57 8.76 5.05 5.35
C PHE A 57 9.32 4.12 4.26
N LEU A 58 9.67 2.88 4.63
CA LEU A 58 10.18 1.90 3.68
C LEU A 58 9.13 1.59 2.59
N PHE A 59 7.89 1.32 2.96
CA PHE A 59 6.86 0.93 2.02
C PHE A 59 6.34 2.09 1.17
N MET A 60 6.41 3.33 1.68
CA MET A 60 6.11 4.50 0.86
C MET A 60 7.12 4.68 -0.29
N LEU A 61 8.39 4.40 -0.04
CA LEU A 61 9.39 4.40 -1.11
C LEU A 61 9.08 3.36 -2.19
N LEU A 62 8.38 2.28 -1.81
CA LEU A 62 8.04 1.16 -2.70
C LEU A 62 6.61 1.25 -3.25
N LEU A 63 5.84 2.28 -2.90
CA LEU A 63 4.47 2.47 -3.38
C LEU A 63 4.39 2.62 -4.89
N PHE A 64 5.50 2.97 -5.54
CA PHE A 64 5.58 3.07 -6.99
C PHE A 64 5.15 1.76 -7.69
N LEU A 65 5.34 0.60 -7.05
CA LEU A 65 4.91 -0.69 -7.61
C LEU A 65 3.41 -0.73 -7.87
N ARG A 66 2.60 -0.23 -6.93
CA ARG A 66 1.15 -0.14 -7.11
C ARG A 66 0.80 0.84 -8.22
N MET A 67 1.38 2.03 -8.19
CA MET A 67 1.05 3.09 -9.13
C MET A 67 1.44 2.72 -10.56
N SER A 68 2.64 2.19 -10.76
CA SER A 68 3.09 1.76 -12.08
C SER A 68 2.27 0.58 -12.62
N THR A 69 1.92 -0.37 -11.76
CA THR A 69 1.08 -1.51 -12.14
C THR A 69 -0.30 -1.03 -12.56
N THR A 70 -0.91 -0.10 -11.83
CA THR A 70 -2.22 0.48 -12.20
C THR A 70 -2.15 1.14 -13.58
N GLY A 71 -1.15 1.96 -13.81
CA GLY A 71 -1.00 2.68 -15.08
C GLY A 71 -0.81 1.74 -16.28
N LEU A 72 0.11 0.79 -16.17
CA LEU A 72 0.37 -0.18 -17.24
C LEU A 72 -0.82 -1.10 -17.49
N THR A 73 -1.48 -1.55 -16.43
CA THR A 73 -2.65 -2.43 -16.54
C THR A 73 -3.83 -1.70 -17.17
N ALA A 74 -4.07 -0.44 -16.77
CA ALA A 74 -5.15 0.35 -17.34
C ALA A 74 -4.94 0.62 -18.84
N GLN A 75 -3.71 0.88 -19.27
CA GLN A 75 -3.37 1.04 -20.68
C GLN A 75 -3.63 -0.26 -21.46
N ALA A 76 -3.19 -1.40 -20.92
CA ALA A 76 -3.41 -2.70 -21.53
C ALA A 76 -4.90 -3.06 -21.62
N TYR A 77 -5.64 -2.72 -20.57
CA TYR A 77 -7.09 -2.92 -20.51
C TYR A 77 -7.82 -2.07 -21.57
N GLY A 78 -7.46 -0.80 -21.69
CA GLY A 78 -8.00 0.10 -22.70
C GLY A 78 -7.69 -0.32 -24.13
N ALA A 79 -6.49 -0.85 -24.37
CA ALA A 79 -6.05 -1.38 -25.66
C ALA A 79 -6.61 -2.77 -25.97
N LYS A 80 -7.31 -3.40 -25.02
CA LYS A 80 -7.88 -4.75 -25.13
C LYS A 80 -6.84 -5.82 -25.51
N ASN A 81 -5.64 -5.73 -24.93
CA ASN A 81 -4.52 -6.60 -25.22
C ASN A 81 -4.29 -7.58 -24.07
N PRO A 82 -4.71 -8.88 -24.20
CA PRO A 82 -4.55 -9.86 -23.13
C PRO A 82 -3.08 -10.14 -22.76
N GLN A 83 -2.18 -10.13 -23.74
CA GLN A 83 -0.75 -10.36 -23.49
C GLN A 83 -0.15 -9.23 -22.66
N ALA A 84 -0.52 -7.98 -22.94
CA ALA A 84 -0.08 -6.84 -22.18
C ALA A 84 -0.66 -6.85 -20.75
N LEU A 85 -1.91 -7.30 -20.57
CA LEU A 85 -2.50 -7.50 -19.23
C LEU A 85 -1.75 -8.55 -18.43
N ALA A 86 -1.40 -9.68 -19.03
CA ALA A 86 -0.60 -10.71 -18.36
C ALA A 86 0.78 -10.19 -17.97
N ARG A 87 1.43 -9.44 -18.85
CA ARG A 87 2.74 -8.83 -18.61
C ARG A 87 2.69 -7.80 -17.49
N ALA A 88 1.65 -6.97 -17.46
CA ALA A 88 1.44 -5.97 -16.42
C ALA A 88 1.20 -6.59 -15.03
N LEU A 89 0.79 -7.84 -14.96
CA LEU A 89 0.68 -8.59 -13.72
C LEU A 89 1.99 -9.29 -13.35
N VAL A 90 2.54 -10.08 -14.26
CA VAL A 90 3.66 -10.99 -13.98
C VAL A 90 4.96 -10.23 -13.69
N GLN A 91 5.31 -9.25 -14.51
CA GLN A 91 6.56 -8.51 -14.34
C GLN A 91 6.63 -7.72 -13.02
N PRO A 92 5.61 -6.89 -12.66
CA PRO A 92 5.61 -6.23 -11.37
C PRO A 92 5.55 -7.21 -10.19
N LEU A 93 4.83 -8.32 -10.35
CA LEU A 93 4.71 -9.33 -9.30
C LEU A 93 6.06 -10.00 -9.02
N LEU A 94 6.82 -10.35 -10.06
CA LEU A 94 8.17 -10.89 -9.90
C LEU A 94 9.10 -9.88 -9.24
N LEU A 95 9.02 -8.63 -9.64
CA LEU A 95 9.81 -7.55 -9.04
C LEU A 95 9.45 -7.38 -7.55
N ALA A 96 8.15 -7.40 -7.23
CA ALA A 96 7.66 -7.28 -5.86
C ALA A 96 8.12 -8.44 -4.97
N LEU A 97 7.99 -9.67 -5.46
CA LEU A 97 8.42 -10.86 -4.73
C LEU A 97 9.94 -10.87 -4.53
N GLY A 98 10.70 -10.50 -5.55
CA GLY A 98 12.16 -10.40 -5.47
C GLY A 98 12.62 -9.34 -4.48
N ALA A 99 12.07 -8.13 -4.58
CA ALA A 99 12.38 -7.03 -3.66
C ALA A 99 11.94 -7.36 -2.23
N GLY A 100 10.74 -7.91 -2.07
CA GLY A 100 10.22 -8.32 -0.76
C GLY A 100 11.06 -9.42 -0.12
N ALA A 101 11.45 -10.43 -0.88
CA ALA A 101 12.34 -11.50 -0.41
C ALA A 101 13.69 -10.93 0.04
N LEU A 102 14.26 -10.01 -0.74
CA LEU A 102 15.53 -9.36 -0.39
C LEU A 102 15.40 -8.57 0.91
N ILE A 103 14.32 -7.80 1.09
CA ILE A 103 14.05 -7.06 2.33
C ILE A 103 13.91 -8.03 3.51
N ALA A 104 13.17 -9.13 3.35
CA ALA A 104 12.98 -10.11 4.41
C ALA A 104 14.28 -10.81 4.80
N LEU A 105 15.11 -11.17 3.82
CA LEU A 105 16.41 -11.81 4.07
C LEU A 105 17.43 -10.86 4.70
N LEU A 106 17.43 -9.59 4.31
CA LEU A 106 18.36 -8.58 4.79
C LEU A 106 17.75 -7.69 5.88
N ARG A 107 16.64 -8.11 6.49
CA ARG A 107 15.90 -7.26 7.43
C ARG A 107 16.75 -6.83 8.64
N THR A 108 17.56 -7.71 9.18
CA THR A 108 18.36 -7.39 10.39
C THR A 108 19.28 -6.19 10.18
N PRO A 109 20.17 -6.15 9.17
CA PRO A 109 21.00 -4.96 8.96
C PRO A 109 20.18 -3.72 8.56
N ILE A 110 19.10 -3.87 7.81
CA ILE A 110 18.25 -2.75 7.42
C ILE A 110 17.53 -2.16 8.63
N ILE A 111 17.04 -3.02 9.54
CA ILE A 111 16.40 -2.61 10.78
C ILE A 111 17.42 -1.87 11.66
N ASP A 112 18.61 -2.39 11.82
CA ASP A 112 19.66 -1.75 12.62
C ASP A 112 19.98 -0.36 12.10
N LEU A 113 20.11 -0.20 10.79
CA LEU A 113 20.35 1.11 10.19
C LEU A 113 19.16 2.06 10.39
N ALA A 114 17.94 1.59 10.19
CA ALA A 114 16.74 2.41 10.35
C ALA A 114 16.57 2.89 11.79
N LEU A 115 16.80 2.03 12.76
CA LEU A 115 16.69 2.39 14.18
C LEU A 115 17.82 3.33 14.62
N HIS A 116 19.02 3.18 14.05
CA HIS A 116 20.11 4.12 14.29
C HIS A 116 19.78 5.53 13.79
N ILE A 117 19.14 5.64 12.64
CA ILE A 117 18.71 6.93 12.06
C ILE A 117 17.60 7.56 12.90
N VAL A 118 16.59 6.78 13.29
CA VAL A 118 15.43 7.27 14.04
C VAL A 118 15.84 7.73 15.44
N GLY A 119 16.69 6.96 16.11
CA GLY A 119 17.11 7.24 17.48
C GLY A 119 15.99 7.02 18.50
N GLY A 120 16.35 7.09 19.78
CA GLY A 120 15.42 6.91 20.89
C GLY A 120 16.09 6.20 22.07
N SER A 121 15.31 5.90 23.12
CA SER A 121 15.81 5.12 24.25
C SER A 121 16.09 3.67 23.86
N GLU A 122 17.07 3.04 24.49
CA GLU A 122 17.44 1.66 24.18
C GLU A 122 16.26 0.68 24.37
N ALA A 123 15.44 0.90 25.41
CA ALA A 123 14.28 0.07 25.67
C ALA A 123 13.23 0.14 24.54
N VAL A 124 12.94 1.34 24.05
CA VAL A 124 12.03 1.56 22.94
C VAL A 124 12.58 0.94 21.64
N LEU A 125 13.86 1.17 21.37
CA LEU A 125 14.50 0.62 20.16
C LEU A 125 14.54 -0.90 20.17
N GLU A 126 14.71 -1.53 21.32
CA GLU A 126 14.66 -2.99 21.44
C GLU A 126 13.28 -3.53 21.10
N GLN A 127 12.23 -2.90 21.62
CA GLN A 127 10.86 -3.31 21.28
C GLN A 127 10.55 -3.08 19.79
N ALA A 128 11.01 -1.97 19.23
CA ALA A 128 10.90 -1.70 17.80
C ALA A 128 11.62 -2.77 16.97
N ARG A 129 12.80 -3.20 17.40
CA ARG A 129 13.55 -4.27 16.73
C ARG A 129 12.79 -5.59 16.75
N ARG A 130 12.23 -5.98 17.89
CA ARG A 130 11.42 -7.20 18.02
C ARG A 130 10.20 -7.16 17.13
N PHE A 131 9.55 -6.00 17.05
CA PHE A 131 8.42 -5.78 16.16
C PHE A 131 8.81 -5.94 14.70
N LEU A 132 9.88 -5.25 14.27
CA LEU A 132 10.31 -5.22 12.88
C LEU A 132 10.87 -6.55 12.39
N GLU A 133 11.57 -7.32 13.25
CA GLU A 133 12.12 -8.64 12.88
C GLU A 133 11.01 -9.61 12.42
N ILE A 134 9.83 -9.48 13.00
CA ILE A 134 8.67 -10.28 12.60
C ILE A 134 7.90 -9.58 11.48
N ARG A 135 7.64 -8.27 11.64
CA ARG A 135 6.81 -7.50 10.70
C ARG A 135 7.36 -7.54 9.27
N TRP A 136 8.66 -7.43 9.10
CA TRP A 136 9.27 -7.39 7.77
C TRP A 136 9.39 -8.76 7.10
N LEU A 137 9.03 -9.85 7.78
CA LEU A 137 8.81 -11.14 7.13
C LEU A 137 7.64 -11.10 6.14
N SER A 138 6.72 -10.14 6.29
CA SER A 138 5.62 -9.94 5.36
C SER A 138 6.00 -9.14 4.12
N ALA A 139 7.23 -8.66 3.98
CA ALA A 139 7.62 -7.81 2.87
C ALA A 139 7.28 -8.41 1.49
N PRO A 140 7.53 -9.70 1.19
CA PRO A 140 7.11 -10.28 -0.07
C PRO A 140 5.59 -10.19 -0.28
N ALA A 141 4.81 -10.50 0.76
CA ALA A 141 3.35 -10.43 0.68
C ALA A 141 2.84 -8.99 0.56
N SER A 142 3.40 -8.07 1.32
CA SER A 142 3.01 -6.65 1.29
C SER A 142 3.25 -6.04 -0.08
N LEU A 143 4.42 -6.26 -0.66
CA LEU A 143 4.75 -5.74 -1.98
C LEU A 143 3.94 -6.42 -3.09
N ALA A 144 3.74 -7.73 -3.00
CA ALA A 144 2.88 -8.45 -3.93
C ALA A 144 1.43 -7.95 -3.85
N ASN A 145 0.93 -7.65 -2.66
CA ASN A 145 -0.41 -7.09 -2.47
C ASN A 145 -0.55 -5.72 -3.14
N LEU A 146 0.48 -4.88 -3.11
CA LEU A 146 0.48 -3.61 -3.84
C LEU A 146 0.31 -3.84 -5.35
N VAL A 147 1.01 -4.82 -5.90
CA VAL A 147 0.91 -5.16 -7.33
C VAL A 147 -0.49 -5.70 -7.65
N LEU A 148 -1.01 -6.62 -6.86
CA LEU A 148 -2.33 -7.20 -7.08
C LEU A 148 -3.43 -6.12 -6.98
N LEU A 149 -3.33 -5.24 -5.98
CA LEU A 149 -4.26 -4.13 -5.81
C LEU A 149 -4.21 -3.20 -7.02
N GLY A 150 -3.02 -2.84 -7.48
CA GLY A 150 -2.83 -1.98 -8.65
C GLY A 150 -3.37 -2.62 -9.93
N TRP A 151 -3.13 -3.92 -10.12
CA TRP A 151 -3.63 -4.65 -11.29
C TRP A 151 -5.15 -4.77 -11.30
N LEU A 152 -5.75 -5.13 -10.17
CA LEU A 152 -7.20 -5.23 -10.01
C LEU A 152 -7.88 -3.88 -10.23
N LEU A 153 -7.28 -2.82 -9.73
CA LEU A 153 -7.75 -1.45 -9.95
C LEU A 153 -7.60 -1.06 -11.43
N GLY A 154 -6.51 -1.44 -12.07
CA GLY A 154 -6.25 -1.15 -13.49
C GLY A 154 -7.24 -1.82 -14.43
N VAL A 155 -7.71 -3.03 -14.11
CA VAL A 155 -8.79 -3.70 -14.87
C VAL A 155 -10.18 -3.22 -14.44
N GLN A 156 -10.27 -2.23 -13.56
CA GLN A 156 -11.49 -1.59 -13.09
C GLN A 156 -12.45 -2.55 -12.35
N TYR A 157 -11.90 -3.56 -11.69
CA TYR A 157 -12.67 -4.43 -10.80
C TYR A 157 -12.71 -3.82 -9.40
N ALA A 158 -13.61 -2.85 -9.20
CA ALA A 158 -13.65 -2.00 -8.00
C ALA A 158 -13.93 -2.77 -6.71
N ARG A 159 -14.63 -3.89 -6.78
CA ARG A 159 -14.98 -4.69 -5.58
C ARG A 159 -13.78 -5.39 -4.97
N ALA A 160 -12.85 -5.86 -5.78
CA ALA A 160 -11.72 -6.64 -5.29
C ALA A 160 -10.78 -5.83 -4.38
N PRO A 161 -10.30 -4.62 -4.77
CA PRO A 161 -9.49 -3.81 -3.87
C PRO A 161 -10.18 -3.51 -2.53
N VAL A 162 -11.48 -3.19 -2.56
CA VAL A 162 -12.26 -2.93 -1.35
C VAL A 162 -12.30 -4.15 -0.43
N ILE A 163 -12.62 -5.32 -0.99
CA ILE A 163 -12.69 -6.57 -0.25
C ILE A 163 -11.33 -6.91 0.37
N LEU A 164 -10.24 -6.79 -0.41
CA LEU A 164 -8.90 -7.10 0.06
C LEU A 164 -8.49 -6.21 1.23
N LEU A 165 -8.70 -4.91 1.13
CA LEU A 165 -8.33 -3.98 2.19
C LEU A 165 -9.17 -4.18 3.45
N VAL A 166 -10.48 -4.31 3.30
CA VAL A 166 -11.39 -4.48 4.45
C VAL A 166 -11.16 -5.81 5.14
N VAL A 167 -11.10 -6.91 4.40
CA VAL A 167 -10.87 -8.25 4.97
C VAL A 167 -9.50 -8.33 5.63
N GLY A 168 -8.47 -7.81 4.98
CA GLY A 168 -7.12 -7.78 5.53
C GLY A 168 -7.04 -6.99 6.83
N ASN A 169 -7.65 -5.82 6.88
CA ASN A 169 -7.65 -4.99 8.08
C ASN A 169 -8.46 -5.60 9.22
N ILE A 170 -9.64 -6.17 8.93
CA ILE A 170 -10.45 -6.86 9.95
C ILE A 170 -9.71 -8.06 10.50
N LEU A 171 -9.10 -8.88 9.66
CA LEU A 171 -8.33 -10.04 10.09
C LEU A 171 -7.15 -9.61 10.96
N ASN A 172 -6.45 -8.55 10.58
CA ASN A 172 -5.36 -7.99 11.36
C ASN A 172 -5.83 -7.53 12.75
N ILE A 173 -6.96 -6.84 12.84
CA ILE A 173 -7.55 -6.38 14.10
C ILE A 173 -7.90 -7.57 15.00
N VAL A 174 -8.57 -8.57 14.46
CA VAL A 174 -8.97 -9.78 15.23
C VAL A 174 -7.74 -10.52 15.74
N LEU A 175 -6.75 -10.75 14.89
CA LEU A 175 -5.52 -11.43 15.27
C LEU A 175 -4.70 -10.62 16.26
N ASP A 176 -4.68 -9.30 16.12
CA ASP A 176 -3.98 -8.40 17.02
C ASP A 176 -4.54 -8.52 18.44
N VAL A 177 -5.85 -8.43 18.60
CA VAL A 177 -6.50 -8.63 19.89
C VAL A 177 -6.20 -10.01 20.45
N TRP A 178 -6.32 -11.06 19.66
CA TRP A 178 -6.08 -12.42 20.11
C TRP A 178 -4.63 -12.68 20.51
N LEU A 179 -3.67 -12.30 19.66
CA LEU A 179 -2.26 -12.60 19.91
C LEU A 179 -1.66 -11.72 21.01
N VAL A 180 -2.02 -10.44 21.06
CA VAL A 180 -1.46 -9.52 22.07
C VAL A 180 -2.13 -9.70 23.42
N MET A 181 -3.47 -9.69 23.46
CA MET A 181 -4.23 -9.75 24.71
C MET A 181 -4.53 -11.18 25.17
N GLY A 182 -4.80 -12.09 24.22
CA GLY A 182 -5.13 -13.48 24.52
C GLY A 182 -3.91 -14.34 24.81
N LEU A 183 -2.88 -14.28 23.96
CA LEU A 183 -1.66 -15.09 24.09
C LEU A 183 -0.48 -14.33 24.72
N HIS A 184 -0.67 -13.07 25.08
CA HIS A 184 0.34 -12.23 25.74
C HIS A 184 1.67 -12.13 24.98
N MET A 185 1.60 -12.06 23.63
CA MET A 185 2.79 -11.99 22.77
C MET A 185 3.40 -10.59 22.67
N ASN A 186 2.81 -9.57 23.31
CA ASN A 186 3.30 -8.18 23.29
C ASN A 186 3.44 -7.63 21.86
N VAL A 187 4.50 -6.86 21.61
CA VAL A 187 4.74 -6.26 20.28
C VAL A 187 4.95 -7.32 19.18
N GLN A 188 5.47 -8.49 19.54
CA GLN A 188 5.64 -9.59 18.60
C GLN A 188 4.28 -10.13 18.11
N GLY A 189 3.27 -10.12 18.98
CA GLY A 189 1.91 -10.51 18.60
C GLY A 189 1.31 -9.55 17.57
N ALA A 190 1.48 -8.24 17.77
CA ALA A 190 1.01 -7.24 16.81
C ALA A 190 1.70 -7.41 15.44
N ALA A 191 3.00 -7.62 15.43
CA ALA A 191 3.75 -7.86 14.19
C ALA A 191 3.28 -9.15 13.50
N LEU A 192 3.12 -10.24 14.25
CA LEU A 192 2.67 -11.53 13.71
C LEU A 192 1.24 -11.44 13.15
N ALA A 193 0.35 -10.70 13.81
CA ALA A 193 -1.01 -10.46 13.31
C ALA A 193 -0.99 -9.81 11.92
N THR A 194 -0.15 -8.81 11.74
CA THR A 194 0.01 -8.14 10.44
C THR A 194 0.60 -9.08 9.39
N VAL A 195 1.61 -9.88 9.75
CA VAL A 195 2.22 -10.86 8.83
C VAL A 195 1.18 -11.87 8.34
N ILE A 196 0.40 -12.45 9.24
CA ILE A 196 -0.65 -13.41 8.89
C ILE A 196 -1.71 -12.74 8.01
N ALA A 197 -2.15 -11.54 8.37
CA ALA A 197 -3.14 -10.79 7.59
C ALA A 197 -2.65 -10.49 6.17
N GLU A 198 -1.39 -10.10 6.02
CA GLU A 198 -0.79 -9.80 4.71
C GLU A 198 -0.71 -11.04 3.81
N TYR A 199 -0.28 -12.19 4.35
CA TYR A 199 -0.23 -13.43 3.57
C TYR A 199 -1.63 -13.97 3.25
N ALA A 200 -2.59 -13.83 4.16
CA ALA A 200 -3.99 -14.20 3.89
C ALA A 200 -4.58 -13.31 2.78
N THR A 201 -4.31 -12.02 2.83
CA THR A 201 -4.73 -11.07 1.79
C THR A 201 -4.10 -11.43 0.44
N LEU A 202 -2.82 -11.81 0.43
CA LEU A 202 -2.15 -12.26 -0.79
C LEU A 202 -2.85 -13.49 -1.40
N LEU A 203 -3.20 -14.47 -0.58
CA LEU A 203 -3.90 -15.66 -1.03
C LEU A 203 -5.26 -15.32 -1.66
N ILE A 204 -6.05 -14.49 -0.96
CA ILE A 204 -7.36 -14.05 -1.46
C ILE A 204 -7.20 -13.25 -2.76
N GLY A 205 -6.22 -12.36 -2.80
CA GLY A 205 -5.93 -11.56 -3.99
C GLY A 205 -5.53 -12.41 -5.20
N LEU A 206 -4.72 -13.44 -4.99
CA LEU A 206 -4.34 -14.37 -6.06
C LEU A 206 -5.54 -15.16 -6.58
N LEU A 207 -6.46 -15.55 -5.70
CA LEU A 207 -7.69 -16.23 -6.12
C LEU A 207 -8.59 -15.31 -6.95
N MET A 208 -8.71 -14.04 -6.55
CA MET A 208 -9.47 -13.04 -7.32
C MET A 208 -8.84 -12.77 -8.68
N VAL A 209 -7.52 -12.63 -8.73
CA VAL A 209 -6.77 -12.44 -9.98
C VAL A 209 -6.98 -13.64 -10.90
N ARG A 210 -6.91 -14.86 -10.38
CA ARG A 210 -7.17 -16.07 -11.15
C ARG A 210 -8.55 -16.04 -11.79
N LYS A 211 -9.58 -15.64 -11.06
CA LYS A 211 -10.94 -15.51 -11.58
C LYS A 211 -11.00 -14.51 -12.73
N ILE A 212 -10.37 -13.35 -12.58
CA ILE A 212 -10.35 -12.31 -13.61
C ILE A 212 -9.56 -12.74 -14.84
N LEU A 213 -8.43 -13.42 -14.65
CA LEU A 213 -7.65 -13.96 -15.77
C LEU A 213 -8.49 -14.91 -16.63
N LYS A 214 -9.29 -15.78 -16.00
CA LYS A 214 -10.21 -16.68 -16.73
C LYS A 214 -11.29 -15.89 -17.47
N LEU A 215 -11.88 -14.88 -16.83
CA LEU A 215 -12.92 -14.05 -17.44
C LEU A 215 -12.41 -13.23 -18.63
N ARG A 216 -11.13 -12.84 -18.61
CA ARG A 216 -10.50 -12.03 -19.68
C ARG A 216 -9.83 -12.89 -20.75
N GLY A 217 -9.92 -14.21 -20.67
CA GLY A 217 -9.36 -15.11 -21.67
C GLY A 217 -7.82 -15.19 -21.65
N ILE A 218 -7.20 -14.88 -20.54
CA ILE A 218 -5.75 -14.98 -20.39
C ILE A 218 -5.39 -16.42 -20.03
N SER A 219 -4.61 -17.07 -20.93
CA SER A 219 -4.20 -18.46 -20.76
C SER A 219 -2.97 -18.58 -19.85
N GLY A 220 -2.76 -19.80 -19.31
CA GLY A 220 -1.54 -20.10 -18.54
C GLY A 220 -0.26 -19.95 -19.36
N GLU A 221 -0.31 -20.18 -20.68
CA GLU A 221 0.84 -19.97 -21.56
C GLU A 221 1.21 -18.50 -21.68
N MET A 222 0.23 -17.59 -21.76
CA MET A 222 0.46 -16.15 -21.76
C MET A 222 1.16 -15.72 -20.46
N LEU A 223 0.76 -16.29 -19.31
CA LEU A 223 1.39 -16.02 -18.04
C LEU A 223 2.83 -16.54 -17.99
N LYS A 224 3.07 -17.75 -18.53
CA LYS A 224 4.41 -18.35 -18.55
C LYS A 224 5.40 -17.55 -19.40
N THR A 225 4.96 -16.89 -20.46
CA THR A 225 5.82 -16.13 -21.35
C THR A 225 5.91 -14.64 -20.98
N ALA A 226 5.03 -14.14 -20.12
CA ALA A 226 4.97 -12.73 -19.75
C ALA A 226 6.25 -12.22 -19.07
N TRP A 227 6.99 -13.08 -18.35
CA TRP A 227 8.24 -12.71 -17.69
C TRP A 227 9.37 -12.38 -18.65
N ARG A 228 9.28 -12.85 -19.92
CA ARG A 228 10.31 -12.63 -20.95
C ARG A 228 10.26 -11.24 -21.57
N GLY A 229 9.29 -10.40 -21.18
CA GLY A 229 9.15 -9.07 -21.74
C GLY A 229 10.27 -8.12 -21.31
N ASN A 230 10.30 -6.93 -21.94
CA ASN A 230 11.25 -5.88 -21.63
C ASN A 230 10.82 -5.15 -20.34
N PHE A 231 11.65 -5.23 -19.30
CA PHE A 231 11.42 -4.55 -18.02
C PHE A 231 11.78 -3.05 -18.05
N ARG A 232 12.44 -2.58 -19.11
CA ARG A 232 12.94 -1.19 -19.18
C ARG A 232 11.84 -0.16 -18.96
N ARG A 233 10.67 -0.33 -19.59
CA ARG A 233 9.54 0.58 -19.45
C ARG A 233 9.01 0.59 -18.01
N LEU A 234 8.90 -0.57 -17.40
CA LEU A 234 8.47 -0.71 -16.01
C LEU A 234 9.45 -0.02 -15.06
N LEU A 235 10.74 -0.27 -15.22
CA LEU A 235 11.77 0.32 -14.39
C LEU A 235 11.85 1.85 -14.55
N ALA A 236 11.71 2.37 -15.76
CA ALA A 236 11.71 3.81 -16.00
C ALA A 236 10.52 4.51 -15.34
N LEU A 237 9.33 3.93 -15.45
CA LEU A 237 8.13 4.47 -14.82
C LEU A 237 8.24 4.42 -13.29
N ASN A 238 8.74 3.31 -12.74
CA ASN A 238 8.97 3.16 -11.31
C ASN A 238 9.96 4.19 -10.75
N ARG A 239 11.05 4.46 -11.50
CA ARG A 239 12.04 5.46 -11.11
C ARG A 239 11.40 6.84 -10.95
N ASP A 240 10.58 7.26 -11.91
CA ASP A 240 9.98 8.58 -11.90
C ASP A 240 9.00 8.74 -10.72
N ILE A 241 8.18 7.72 -10.47
CA ILE A 241 7.23 7.71 -9.35
C ILE A 241 7.98 7.69 -8.01
N MET A 242 9.04 6.88 -7.91
CA MET A 242 9.85 6.79 -6.69
C MET A 242 10.50 8.12 -6.34
N LEU A 243 11.05 8.84 -7.32
CA LEU A 243 11.65 10.16 -7.10
C LEU A 243 10.62 11.16 -6.59
N ARG A 244 9.41 11.18 -7.14
CA ARG A 244 8.33 12.05 -6.69
C ARG A 244 7.92 11.72 -5.26
N SER A 245 7.78 10.44 -4.92
CA SER A 245 7.42 9.99 -3.58
C SER A 245 8.50 10.35 -2.56
N LEU A 246 9.77 10.20 -2.92
CA LEU A 246 10.90 10.57 -2.06
C LEU A 246 10.90 12.07 -1.75
N LEU A 247 10.67 12.93 -2.75
CA LEU A 247 10.60 14.38 -2.56
C LEU A 247 9.47 14.77 -1.61
N LEU A 248 8.29 14.16 -1.74
CA LEU A 248 7.15 14.39 -0.84
C LEU A 248 7.50 13.98 0.60
N GLN A 249 8.17 12.84 0.78
CA GLN A 249 8.59 12.37 2.09
C GLN A 249 9.59 13.32 2.76
N LEU A 250 10.55 13.83 1.99
CA LEU A 250 11.52 14.80 2.49
C LEU A 250 10.82 16.10 2.95
N CYS A 251 9.81 16.57 2.21
CA CYS A 251 9.03 17.73 2.59
C CYS A 251 8.28 17.52 3.91
N PHE A 252 7.58 16.39 4.06
CA PHE A 252 6.87 16.06 5.30
C PHE A 252 7.83 15.88 6.48
N GLY A 253 8.96 15.22 6.27
CA GLY A 253 10.01 15.07 7.27
C GLY A 253 10.56 16.40 7.73
N ALA A 254 10.81 17.32 6.81
CA ALA A 254 11.30 18.68 7.13
C ALA A 254 10.29 19.46 7.97
N ILE A 255 8.99 19.39 7.64
CA ILE A 255 7.93 20.04 8.41
C ILE A 255 7.87 19.48 9.83
N THR A 256 7.99 18.17 10.00
CA THR A 256 7.99 17.51 11.31
C THR A 256 9.18 17.95 12.15
N VAL A 257 10.38 18.02 11.57
CA VAL A 257 11.60 18.45 12.27
C VAL A 257 11.49 19.92 12.68
N LEU A 258 10.99 20.79 11.82
CA LEU A 258 10.78 22.20 12.15
C LEU A 258 9.77 22.36 13.28
N GLY A 259 8.66 21.59 13.27
CA GLY A 259 7.70 21.58 14.37
C GLY A 259 8.32 21.17 15.69
N ALA A 260 9.20 20.16 15.67
CA ALA A 260 9.89 19.69 16.87
C ALA A 260 10.82 20.76 17.49
N ARG A 261 11.41 21.64 16.66
CA ARG A 261 12.29 22.71 17.13
C ARG A 261 11.54 23.90 17.73
N LEU A 262 10.25 24.05 17.46
CA LEU A 262 9.44 25.19 17.89
C LEU A 262 8.83 25.02 19.30
N GLY A 263 8.89 23.83 19.88
CA GLY A 263 8.42 23.54 21.23
C GLY A 263 7.36 22.45 21.31
N SER A 264 7.15 21.91 22.52
CA SER A 264 6.27 20.76 22.75
C SER A 264 4.79 21.06 22.48
N ASP A 265 4.30 22.26 22.79
CA ASP A 265 2.91 22.64 22.54
C ASP A 265 2.61 22.69 21.04
N ILE A 266 3.56 23.21 20.27
CA ILE A 266 3.47 23.27 18.80
C ILE A 266 3.56 21.87 18.21
N ILE A 267 4.35 20.96 18.81
CA ILE A 267 4.41 19.55 18.40
C ILE A 267 3.03 18.90 18.51
N ALA A 268 2.32 19.12 19.62
CA ALA A 268 0.98 18.56 19.83
C ALA A 268 -0.02 19.08 18.79
N VAL A 269 -0.03 20.38 18.51
CA VAL A 269 -0.88 20.98 17.47
C VAL A 269 -0.52 20.44 16.10
N ASN A 270 0.76 20.35 15.77
CA ASN A 270 1.21 19.77 14.49
C ASN A 270 0.83 18.30 14.35
N ALA A 271 0.88 17.51 15.43
CA ALA A 271 0.45 16.12 15.41
C ALA A 271 -1.03 15.98 15.04
N VAL A 272 -1.91 16.83 15.58
CA VAL A 272 -3.33 16.86 15.22
C VAL A 272 -3.51 17.26 13.76
N LEU A 273 -2.83 18.32 13.31
CA LEU A 273 -2.90 18.76 11.92
C LEU A 273 -2.40 17.68 10.96
N MET A 274 -1.31 16.99 11.29
CA MET A 274 -0.78 15.90 10.47
C MET A 274 -1.74 14.71 10.42
N THR A 275 -2.44 14.41 11.50
CA THR A 275 -3.47 13.36 11.50
C THR A 275 -4.61 13.72 10.55
N LEU A 276 -5.12 14.96 10.60
CA LEU A 276 -6.15 15.44 9.69
C LEU A 276 -5.70 15.41 8.23
N LEU A 277 -4.48 15.85 7.96
CA LEU A 277 -3.88 15.80 6.63
C LEU A 277 -3.73 14.36 6.14
N THR A 278 -3.38 13.43 7.01
CA THR A 278 -3.26 12.00 6.67
C THR A 278 -4.62 11.43 6.25
N PHE A 279 -5.69 11.68 7.00
CA PHE A 279 -7.03 11.23 6.61
C PHE A 279 -7.46 11.83 5.27
N THR A 280 -7.22 13.13 5.07
CA THR A 280 -7.50 13.80 3.80
C THR A 280 -6.69 13.19 2.66
N ALA A 281 -5.40 12.93 2.87
CA ALA A 281 -4.52 12.32 1.88
C ALA A 281 -5.00 10.92 1.47
N TYR A 282 -5.42 10.07 2.42
CA TYR A 282 -5.95 8.75 2.11
C TYR A 282 -7.24 8.82 1.29
N ALA A 283 -8.12 9.78 1.58
CA ALA A 283 -9.32 10.00 0.79
C ALA A 283 -8.99 10.45 -0.64
N LEU A 284 -8.06 11.39 -0.78
CA LEU A 284 -7.61 11.87 -2.09
C LEU A 284 -6.88 10.78 -2.88
N ASP A 285 -6.12 9.90 -2.22
CA ASP A 285 -5.46 8.77 -2.87
C ASP A 285 -6.48 7.81 -3.50
N GLY A 286 -7.60 7.55 -2.81
CA GLY A 286 -8.67 6.74 -3.39
C GLY A 286 -9.21 7.33 -4.68
N PHE A 287 -9.40 8.65 -4.72
CA PHE A 287 -9.81 9.36 -5.93
C PHE A 287 -8.72 9.32 -7.03
N ALA A 288 -7.46 9.52 -6.64
CA ALA A 288 -6.33 9.47 -7.57
C ALA A 288 -6.20 8.09 -8.23
N TYR A 289 -6.43 7.00 -7.50
CA TYR A 289 -6.41 5.64 -8.04
C TYR A 289 -7.48 5.46 -9.13
N ALA A 290 -8.68 6.01 -8.92
CA ALA A 290 -9.75 5.95 -9.91
C ALA A 290 -9.38 6.73 -11.17
N VAL A 291 -8.80 7.92 -11.04
CA VAL A 291 -8.35 8.75 -12.17
C VAL A 291 -7.25 8.02 -12.95
N GLU A 292 -6.27 7.42 -12.28
CA GLU A 292 -5.21 6.63 -12.91
C GLU A 292 -5.79 5.50 -13.77
N ALA A 293 -6.73 4.73 -13.22
CA ALA A 293 -7.32 3.60 -13.90
C ALA A 293 -8.12 4.02 -15.14
N HIS A 294 -8.99 5.02 -15.00
CA HIS A 294 -9.81 5.48 -16.13
C HIS A 294 -9.00 6.23 -17.19
N SER A 295 -8.04 7.06 -16.78
CA SER A 295 -7.15 7.76 -17.71
C SER A 295 -6.27 6.79 -18.50
N GLY A 296 -5.70 5.78 -17.81
CA GLY A 296 -4.90 4.74 -18.44
C GLY A 296 -5.70 3.91 -19.45
N GLN A 297 -6.95 3.58 -19.13
CA GLN A 297 -7.85 2.89 -20.04
C GLN A 297 -8.13 3.72 -21.29
N ALA A 298 -8.44 5.02 -21.12
CA ALA A 298 -8.73 5.90 -22.25
C ALA A 298 -7.50 6.08 -23.14
N TYR A 299 -6.31 6.23 -22.56
CA TYR A 299 -5.06 6.33 -23.31
C TYR A 299 -4.76 5.03 -24.07
N GLY A 300 -4.95 3.87 -23.43
CA GLY A 300 -4.73 2.56 -24.07
C GLY A 300 -5.69 2.30 -25.24
N ALA A 301 -6.94 2.77 -25.13
CA ALA A 301 -7.93 2.71 -26.21
C ALA A 301 -7.73 3.80 -27.26
N ARG A 302 -6.83 4.75 -27.04
CA ARG A 302 -6.58 5.93 -27.88
C ARG A 302 -7.83 6.79 -28.09
N ASP A 303 -8.65 6.89 -27.04
CA ASP A 303 -9.87 7.72 -27.02
C ASP A 303 -9.58 9.03 -26.30
N GLY A 304 -9.23 10.07 -27.07
CA GLY A 304 -8.92 11.38 -26.53
C GLY A 304 -10.11 12.08 -25.90
N SER A 305 -11.34 11.82 -26.40
CA SER A 305 -12.56 12.38 -25.84
C SER A 305 -12.84 11.82 -24.44
N GLN A 306 -12.72 10.50 -24.27
CA GLN A 306 -12.88 9.84 -22.97
C GLN A 306 -11.81 10.31 -21.98
N LEU A 307 -10.57 10.50 -22.44
CA LEU A 307 -9.47 10.98 -21.59
C LEU A 307 -9.77 12.40 -21.07
N LEU A 308 -10.25 13.30 -21.93
CA LEU A 308 -10.65 14.65 -21.50
C LEU A 308 -11.81 14.61 -20.51
N ASP A 309 -12.80 13.74 -20.71
CA ASP A 309 -13.92 13.58 -19.80
C ASP A 309 -13.46 13.15 -18.40
N VAL A 310 -12.50 12.22 -18.30
CA VAL A 310 -11.91 11.79 -17.03
C VAL A 310 -11.21 12.94 -16.32
N TRP A 311 -10.45 13.78 -17.06
CA TRP A 311 -9.73 14.91 -16.49
C TRP A 311 -10.66 16.04 -16.03
N ARG A 312 -11.82 16.19 -16.65
CA ARG A 312 -12.83 17.18 -16.25
C ARG A 312 -13.70 16.71 -15.07
N GLY A 313 -13.91 15.42 -14.91
CA GLY A 313 -14.67 14.81 -13.83
C GLY A 313 -13.92 14.77 -12.51
#